data_84b390407644597759118cc73c6802b9
#
_entry.id   84b390407644597759118cc73c6802b9
#
_cell.length_a   1.000
_cell.length_b   1.000
_cell.length_c   1.000
_cell.angle_alpha   90.00
_cell.angle_beta   90.00
_cell.angle_gamma   90.00
#
_symmetry.space_group_name_H-M   'P 1'
#
loop_
_entity.id
_entity.type
_entity.pdbx_description
1 polymer ?
#
loop_
_entity_poly.entity_id
_entity_poly.type
_entity_poly.pdbx_seq_one_letter_code
_entity_poly.pdbx_strand_id
1 'polypeptide(L)'
;NDDGNGVDVSLEGKNKTVNLMLTYMVASLNVVLTKADKVKQVKVGISPLHSSLNFEGKYGGEEKKLEIECALGTDGRWTAGPVYIFPGSGSQTTLSITLDDSKGSHTYGYVSKVVPQANHPYNIGGSYTGDISIDGS
;
A
#
# COMPACT_ATOMS: atom_id res chain seq x y z
N ASN A 1 -12.72 -14.68 -18.11
CA ASN A 1 -12.92 -14.59 -17.75
C ASN A 1 -12.66 -14.31 -17.24
N ASP A 2 -12.39 -14.24 -17.15
CA ASP A 2 -12.44 -13.96 -16.67
C ASP A 2 -12.25 -13.87 -15.88
N ASP A 3 -12.02 -14.07 -15.58
CA ASP A 3 -12.06 -14.13 -14.85
C ASP A 3 -12.21 -14.66 -14.41
N GLY A 4 -12.06 -15.15 -14.43
CA GLY A 4 -12.58 -15.93 -14.35
C GLY A 4 -13.61 -16.45 -14.05
N ASN A 5 -14.21 -16.88 -14.45
CA ASN A 5 -15.16 -17.44 -14.23
C ASN A 5 -16.21 -17.63 -14.78
N GLY A 6 -16.67 -18.00 -15.02
CA GLY A 6 -17.73 -18.17 -15.25
C GLY A 6 -18.70 -18.41 -15.81
N VAL A 7 -19.39 -18.23 -16.18
CA VAL A 7 -20.07 -18.46 -16.29
C VAL A 7 -21.36 -18.27 -16.83
N ASP A 8 -22.36 -18.03 -16.19
CA ASP A 8 -23.55 -17.56 -16.86
C ASP A 8 -23.56 -16.03 -16.90
N VAL A 9 -24.49 -15.49 -17.68
CA VAL A 9 -24.52 -14.06 -17.94
C VAL A 9 -24.80 -13.26 -16.68
N SER A 10 -25.64 -13.76 -15.78
CA SER A 10 -25.97 -13.03 -14.58
C SER A 10 -24.79 -12.99 -13.59
N LEU A 11 -23.97 -14.04 -13.54
CA LEU A 11 -22.75 -14.01 -12.74
C LEU A 11 -21.75 -13.03 -13.31
N GLU A 12 -21.62 -12.96 -14.63
CA GLU A 12 -20.76 -12.00 -15.25
C GLU A 12 -21.18 -10.57 -14.94
N GLY A 13 -22.46 -10.27 -14.95
CA GLY A 13 -22.96 -8.97 -14.61
C GLY A 13 -22.66 -8.58 -13.17
N LYS A 14 -22.83 -9.51 -12.24
CA LYS A 14 -22.49 -9.29 -10.82
C LYS A 14 -21.00 -9.05 -10.65
N ASN A 15 -20.16 -9.83 -11.32
CA ASN A 15 -18.72 -9.67 -11.23
C ASN A 15 -18.26 -8.31 -11.73
N LYS A 16 -18.85 -7.84 -12.84
CA LYS A 16 -18.55 -6.49 -13.34
C LYS A 16 -18.92 -5.41 -12.34
N THR A 17 -20.07 -5.53 -11.71
CA THR A 17 -20.52 -4.55 -10.72
C THR A 17 -19.60 -4.53 -9.52
N VAL A 18 -19.18 -5.69 -9.02
CA VAL A 18 -18.26 -5.78 -7.90
C VAL A 18 -16.91 -5.17 -8.27
N ASN A 19 -16.40 -5.48 -9.48
CA ASN A 19 -15.11 -4.93 -9.92
C ASN A 19 -15.13 -3.40 -10.01
N LEU A 20 -16.23 -2.83 -10.53
CA LEU A 20 -16.37 -1.38 -10.58
C LEU A 20 -16.41 -0.77 -9.18
N MET A 21 -17.15 -1.39 -8.26
CA MET A 21 -17.21 -0.93 -6.87
C MET A 21 -15.82 -0.94 -6.24
N LEU A 22 -15.06 -2.03 -6.40
CA LEU A 22 -13.72 -2.12 -5.86
C LEU A 22 -12.81 -1.03 -6.42
N THR A 23 -12.91 -0.74 -7.71
CA THR A 23 -12.12 0.31 -8.33
C THR A 23 -12.32 1.66 -7.66
N TYR A 24 -13.57 1.97 -7.26
CA TYR A 24 -13.89 3.25 -6.62
C TYR A 24 -13.66 3.24 -5.11
N MET A 25 -13.53 2.07 -4.49
CA MET A 25 -13.42 1.95 -3.04
C MET A 25 -12.03 1.63 -2.53
N VAL A 26 -11.07 1.43 -3.43
CA VAL A 26 -9.69 1.14 -3.04
C VAL A 26 -8.78 2.30 -3.40
N ALA A 27 -7.70 2.42 -2.65
CA ALA A 27 -6.56 3.24 -3.03
C ALA A 27 -5.47 2.31 -3.55
N SER A 28 -4.65 2.80 -4.48
CA SER A 28 -3.47 2.06 -4.94
C SER A 28 -2.24 2.59 -4.22
N LEU A 29 -1.55 1.70 -3.50
CA LEU A 29 -0.36 2.05 -2.75
C LEU A 29 0.88 1.73 -3.57
N ASN A 30 1.75 2.72 -3.72
CA ASN A 30 3.03 2.58 -4.41
C ASN A 30 4.14 3.12 -3.52
N VAL A 31 5.26 2.44 -3.49
CA VAL A 31 6.42 2.83 -2.67
C VAL A 31 7.64 2.90 -3.56
N VAL A 32 8.42 3.96 -3.42
CA VAL A 32 9.73 4.10 -4.05
C VAL A 32 10.72 4.63 -3.02
N LEU A 33 11.79 3.87 -2.77
CA LEU A 33 12.87 4.30 -1.89
C LEU A 33 14.16 4.33 -2.69
N THR A 34 14.84 5.48 -2.65
CA THR A 34 16.09 5.69 -3.39
C THR A 34 17.28 5.78 -2.44
N LYS A 35 18.47 5.71 -2.99
CA LYS A 35 19.73 5.88 -2.25
C LYS A 35 19.96 4.88 -1.13
N ALA A 36 19.36 3.70 -1.25
CA ALA A 36 19.51 2.63 -0.25
C ALA A 36 20.45 1.52 -0.78
N ASP A 37 21.65 1.89 -1.18
CA ASP A 37 22.55 1.01 -1.91
C ASP A 37 23.07 -0.16 -1.08
N LYS A 38 23.20 0.02 0.22
CA LYS A 38 23.79 -1.00 1.10
C LYS A 38 22.74 -1.77 1.88
N VAL A 39 21.48 -1.58 1.53
CA VAL A 39 20.35 -2.23 2.19
C VAL A 39 20.08 -3.54 1.50
N LYS A 40 19.75 -4.56 2.28
CA LYS A 40 19.46 -5.92 1.77
C LYS A 40 17.97 -6.22 1.72
N GLN A 41 17.16 -5.50 2.49
CA GLN A 41 15.73 -5.71 2.54
C GLN A 41 15.05 -4.42 2.98
N VAL A 42 13.90 -4.14 2.38
CA VAL A 42 13.08 -2.98 2.73
C VAL A 42 11.64 -3.44 2.91
N LYS A 43 11.04 -3.10 4.05
CA LYS A 43 9.61 -3.34 4.33
C LYS A 43 8.96 -2.03 4.73
N VAL A 44 7.75 -1.82 4.26
CA VAL A 44 6.98 -0.63 4.59
C VAL A 44 5.67 -1.04 5.24
N GLY A 45 5.38 -0.45 6.39
CA GLY A 45 4.11 -0.62 7.07
C GLY A 45 3.27 0.63 6.95
N ILE A 46 1.97 0.47 6.78
CA ILE A 46 1.01 1.55 6.71
C ILE A 46 -0.20 1.23 7.56
N SER A 47 -0.67 2.20 8.33
CA SER A 47 -1.84 2.05 9.21
C SER A 47 -2.49 3.40 9.46
N PRO A 48 -3.76 3.44 9.85
CA PRO A 48 -4.69 2.32 9.90
C PRO A 48 -5.35 2.10 8.54
N LEU A 49 -5.67 0.85 8.23
CA LEU A 49 -6.42 0.48 7.03
C LEU A 49 -7.57 -0.42 7.42
N HIS A 50 -8.68 -0.34 6.70
CA HIS A 50 -9.75 -1.30 6.87
C HIS A 50 -9.36 -2.65 6.29
N SER A 51 -9.91 -3.71 6.86
CA SER A 51 -9.57 -5.08 6.46
C SER A 51 -10.59 -5.70 5.52
N SER A 52 -11.74 -5.06 5.32
CA SER A 52 -12.77 -5.62 4.45
C SER A 52 -13.64 -4.55 3.84
N LEU A 53 -14.33 -4.93 2.78
CA LEU A 53 -15.32 -4.12 2.09
C LEU A 53 -16.49 -5.03 1.77
N ASN A 54 -17.73 -4.62 2.13
CA ASN A 54 -18.90 -5.42 1.82
C ASN A 54 -19.52 -5.01 0.48
N PHE A 55 -20.53 -5.74 0.04
CA PHE A 55 -21.20 -5.48 -1.22
C PHE A 55 -21.97 -4.16 -1.26
N GLU A 56 -22.26 -3.59 -0.10
CA GLU A 56 -22.93 -2.30 -0.02
C GLU A 56 -21.95 -1.13 -0.11
N GLY A 57 -20.66 -1.41 -0.25
CA GLY A 57 -19.64 -0.39 -0.35
C GLY A 57 -19.20 0.18 0.98
N LYS A 58 -19.41 -0.54 2.07
CA LYS A 58 -19.00 -0.10 3.39
C LYS A 58 -17.73 -0.83 3.83
N TYR A 59 -16.78 -0.07 4.33
CA TYR A 59 -15.59 -0.64 4.95
C TYR A 59 -15.96 -1.29 6.28
N GLY A 60 -15.26 -2.36 6.61
CA GLY A 60 -15.49 -3.07 7.85
C GLY A 60 -14.24 -3.80 8.32
N GLY A 61 -14.45 -4.65 9.34
CA GLY A 61 -13.37 -5.37 9.97
C GLY A 61 -12.56 -4.47 10.87
N GLU A 62 -11.58 -5.05 11.53
CA GLU A 62 -10.65 -4.31 12.37
C GLU A 62 -9.73 -3.46 11.52
N GLU A 63 -9.41 -2.27 12.00
CA GLU A 63 -8.38 -1.47 11.37
C GLU A 63 -7.01 -2.10 11.66
N LYS A 64 -6.20 -2.23 10.62
CA LYS A 64 -4.95 -2.97 10.68
C LYS A 64 -3.81 -2.19 10.10
N LYS A 65 -2.61 -2.62 10.48
CA LYS A 65 -1.38 -2.25 9.81
C LYS A 65 -1.14 -3.24 8.67
N LEU A 66 -0.87 -2.74 7.49
CA LEU A 66 -0.42 -3.54 6.37
C LEU A 66 1.09 -3.37 6.24
N GLU A 67 1.79 -4.49 6.10
CA GLU A 67 3.23 -4.49 5.87
C GLU A 67 3.51 -5.10 4.52
N ILE A 68 4.29 -4.41 3.69
CA ILE A 68 4.65 -4.89 2.36
C ILE A 68 6.15 -4.86 2.19
N GLU A 69 6.66 -5.78 1.39
CA GLU A 69 8.07 -5.88 1.11
C GLU A 69 8.38 -5.24 -0.24
N CYS A 70 9.41 -4.40 -0.30
CA CYS A 70 9.86 -3.79 -1.53
C CYS A 70 10.85 -4.69 -2.24
N ALA A 71 10.93 -4.56 -3.56
CA ALA A 71 11.90 -5.27 -4.39
C ALA A 71 12.90 -4.28 -4.96
N LEU A 72 14.16 -4.71 -5.06
CA LEU A 72 15.21 -3.89 -5.64
C LEU A 72 15.17 -4.01 -7.16
N GLY A 73 15.01 -2.88 -7.82
CA GLY A 73 15.04 -2.81 -9.27
C GLY A 73 16.43 -2.70 -9.84
N THR A 74 16.55 -2.87 -11.15
CA THR A 74 17.83 -2.78 -11.84
C THR A 74 18.39 -1.36 -11.84
N ASP A 75 17.54 -0.37 -11.56
CA ASP A 75 17.91 1.04 -11.45
C ASP A 75 18.39 1.43 -10.05
N GLY A 76 18.47 0.48 -9.13
CA GLY A 76 18.90 0.73 -7.76
C GLY A 76 17.81 1.25 -6.84
N ARG A 77 16.58 1.33 -7.30
CA ARG A 77 15.45 1.77 -6.46
C ARG A 77 14.73 0.58 -5.87
N TRP A 78 14.30 0.73 -4.62
CA TRP A 78 13.44 -0.24 -3.96
C TRP A 78 11.99 0.18 -4.18
N THR A 79 11.20 -0.69 -4.76
CA THR A 79 9.82 -0.36 -5.11
C THR A 79 8.85 -1.43 -4.64
N ALA A 80 7.62 -1.02 -4.40
CA ALA A 80 6.52 -1.92 -4.13
C ALA A 80 5.25 -1.33 -4.72
N GLY A 81 4.34 -2.23 -5.13
CA GLY A 81 3.05 -1.82 -5.65
C GLY A 81 2.94 -1.90 -7.16
N PRO A 82 1.73 -1.62 -7.67
CA PRO A 82 0.60 -1.16 -6.87
C PRO A 82 0.02 -2.26 -5.97
N VAL A 83 -0.30 -1.89 -4.74
CA VAL A 83 -1.04 -2.74 -3.82
C VAL A 83 -2.35 -2.01 -3.50
N TYR A 84 -3.47 -2.73 -3.60
CA TYR A 84 -4.78 -2.12 -3.39
C TYR A 84 -5.17 -2.25 -1.94
N ILE A 85 -5.58 -1.13 -1.35
CA ILE A 85 -5.85 -1.03 0.09
C ILE A 85 -7.21 -0.39 0.31
N PHE A 86 -7.83 -0.73 1.44
CA PHE A 86 -9.06 -0.06 1.89
C PHE A 86 -8.67 1.06 2.85
N PRO A 87 -8.94 2.33 2.49
CA PRO A 87 -8.55 3.44 3.36
C PRO A 87 -9.12 3.31 4.76
N GLY A 88 -8.33 3.68 5.75
CA GLY A 88 -8.78 3.70 7.15
C GLY A 88 -9.58 4.95 7.47
N SER A 89 -10.02 5.06 8.72
CA SER A 89 -10.91 6.13 9.17
C SER A 89 -10.19 7.30 9.81
N GLY A 90 -8.91 7.29 9.95
CA GLY A 90 -8.17 8.34 10.63
C GLY A 90 -7.89 9.57 9.79
N SER A 91 -7.44 10.63 10.43
CA SER A 91 -6.98 11.84 9.77
C SER A 91 -5.45 11.86 9.59
N GLN A 92 -4.78 10.83 10.03
CA GLN A 92 -3.33 10.67 9.92
C GLN A 92 -3.00 9.26 9.50
N THR A 93 -1.88 9.12 8.81
CA THR A 93 -1.35 7.82 8.41
C THR A 93 -0.03 7.62 9.12
N THR A 94 0.13 6.48 9.75
CA THR A 94 1.40 6.08 10.36
C THR A 94 2.14 5.17 9.39
N LEU A 95 3.34 5.55 9.03
CA LEU A 95 4.21 4.78 8.16
C LEU A 95 5.37 4.26 8.98
N SER A 96 5.78 3.04 8.70
CA SER A 96 7.01 2.49 9.26
C SER A 96 7.84 1.93 8.12
N ILE A 97 9.14 2.21 8.15
CA ILE A 97 10.06 1.67 7.15
C ILE A 97 11.13 0.89 7.89
N THR A 98 11.21 -0.39 7.58
CA THR A 98 12.20 -1.27 8.18
C THR A 98 13.22 -1.65 7.12
N LEU A 99 14.48 -1.41 7.44
CA LEU A 99 15.60 -1.67 6.54
C LEU A 99 16.55 -2.64 7.20
N ASP A 100 17.02 -3.62 6.46
CA ASP A 100 18.07 -4.52 6.91
C ASP A 100 19.34 -4.22 6.13
N ASP A 101 20.42 -3.99 6.85
CA ASP A 101 21.75 -3.82 6.27
C ASP A 101 22.75 -4.74 6.96
N SER A 102 24.03 -4.57 6.70
CA SER A 102 25.06 -5.41 7.30
C SER A 102 25.18 -5.25 8.81
N LYS A 103 24.61 -4.19 9.37
CA LYS A 103 24.65 -3.91 10.82
C LYS A 103 23.40 -4.36 11.54
N GLY A 104 22.37 -4.81 10.81
CA GLY A 104 21.14 -5.27 11.40
C GLY A 104 19.92 -4.55 10.86
N SER A 105 18.85 -4.61 11.62
CA SER A 105 17.55 -4.08 11.25
C SER A 105 17.31 -2.72 11.87
N HIS A 106 16.82 -1.78 11.09
CA HIS A 106 16.51 -0.42 11.53
C HIS A 106 15.09 -0.07 11.15
N THR A 107 14.29 0.41 12.10
CA THR A 107 12.90 0.79 11.84
C THR A 107 12.72 2.27 12.11
N TYR A 108 12.11 2.95 11.15
CA TYR A 108 11.81 4.38 11.22
C TYR A 108 10.30 4.57 11.17
N GLY A 109 9.77 5.34 12.11
CA GLY A 109 8.35 5.69 12.14
C GLY A 109 8.12 7.09 11.59
N TYR A 110 7.02 7.27 10.89
CA TYR A 110 6.67 8.55 10.31
C TYR A 110 5.15 8.73 10.34
N VAL A 111 4.68 9.92 10.73
CA VAL A 111 3.26 10.24 10.75
C VAL A 111 3.00 11.29 9.69
N SER A 112 2.09 10.98 8.77
CA SER A 112 1.70 11.86 7.68
C SER A 112 0.27 12.34 7.88
N LYS A 113 0.01 13.60 7.55
CA LYS A 113 -1.35 14.12 7.49
C LYS A 113 -2.05 13.76 6.18
N VAL A 114 -1.32 13.20 5.23
CA VAL A 114 -1.88 12.72 3.97
C VAL A 114 -2.34 11.28 4.19
N VAL A 115 -3.60 11.02 3.94
CA VAL A 115 -4.20 9.70 4.14
C VAL A 115 -4.63 9.11 2.81
N PRO A 116 -4.62 7.77 2.67
CA PRO A 116 -5.13 7.15 1.46
C PRO A 116 -6.59 7.52 1.23
N GLN A 117 -6.93 7.75 -0.03
CA GLN A 117 -8.29 8.08 -0.44
C GLN A 117 -8.74 7.11 -1.51
N ALA A 118 -10.00 6.67 -1.42
CA ALA A 118 -10.57 5.77 -2.41
C ALA A 118 -10.46 6.37 -3.81
N ASN A 119 -10.19 5.51 -4.78
CA ASN A 119 -10.06 5.86 -6.19
C ASN A 119 -8.89 6.80 -6.49
N HIS A 120 -7.88 6.81 -5.62
CA HIS A 120 -6.69 7.65 -5.81
C HIS A 120 -5.43 6.85 -5.51
N PRO A 121 -4.33 7.14 -6.21
CA PRO A 121 -3.05 6.56 -5.84
C PRO A 121 -2.52 7.19 -4.55
N TYR A 122 -1.91 6.39 -3.72
CA TYR A 122 -1.19 6.83 -2.54
C TYR A 122 0.28 6.46 -2.72
N ASN A 123 1.10 7.46 -2.97
CA ASN A 123 2.49 7.23 -3.31
C ASN A 123 3.39 7.61 -2.14
N ILE A 124 4.22 6.68 -1.73
CA ILE A 124 5.23 6.91 -0.69
C ILE A 124 6.58 6.97 -1.38
N GLY A 125 7.21 8.14 -1.33
CA GLY A 125 8.54 8.34 -1.87
C GLY A 125 9.50 8.72 -0.77
N GLY A 126 10.71 8.23 -0.84
CA GLY A 126 11.71 8.57 0.15
C GLY A 126 13.11 8.19 -0.27
N SER A 127 14.06 8.52 0.58
CA SER A 127 15.47 8.18 0.38
C SER A 127 16.10 7.79 1.71
N TYR A 128 17.16 6.99 1.62
CA TYR A 128 17.89 6.54 2.80
C TYR A 128 19.39 6.78 2.59
N THR A 129 19.94 7.67 3.41
CA THR A 129 21.37 7.97 3.39
C THR A 129 21.96 7.87 4.78
N GLY A 130 21.57 6.84 5.54
CA GLY A 130 21.88 6.69 6.96
C GLY A 130 20.75 7.14 7.84
N ASP A 131 19.74 7.77 7.27
CA ASP A 131 18.48 8.15 7.90
C ASP A 131 17.42 8.24 6.82
N ILE A 132 16.14 8.13 7.20
CA ILE A 132 15.04 8.17 6.26
C ILE A 132 14.56 9.60 6.06
N SER A 133 14.36 9.97 4.80
CA SER A 133 13.71 11.20 4.41
C SER A 133 12.51 10.85 3.52
N ILE A 134 11.31 11.29 3.92
CA ILE A 134 10.09 11.02 3.18
C ILE A 134 9.68 12.27 2.40
N ASP A 135 9.39 12.07 1.12
CA ASP A 135 9.07 13.16 0.22
C ASP A 135 7.64 13.65 0.44
N GLY A 136 7.46 14.96 0.39
CA GLY A 136 6.14 15.54 0.24
C GLY A 136 5.22 15.51 1.45
N SER A 137 5.77 15.41 2.63
CA SER A 137 4.91 15.35 3.81
C SER A 137 5.34 16.24 4.96
#